data_bcd59975b9f51dd48767da4158fb168d
#
_entry.id   bcd59975b9f51dd48767da4158fb168d
#
_cell.length_a   1.000
_cell.length_b   1.000
_cell.length_c   1.000
_cell.angle_alpha   90.00
_cell.angle_beta   90.00
_cell.angle_gamma   90.00
#
_symmetry.space_group_name_H-M   'P 1'
#
loop_
_entity.id
_entity.type
_entity.pdbx_description
1 polymer ?
#
loop_
_entity_poly.entity_id
_entity_poly.type
_entity_poly.pdbx_seq_one_letter_code
_entity_poly.pdbx_strand_id
1 'polypeptide(L)'
;MRFVIAAELHFNELMEESRIATHSNHGLFQMAGLLSLSENLPWMKKSEKGAFFAREMIQNMLEMHFADDGLHLEHSPDYHLWMVNHLQSLKESGWLNGQESSLTDLVKSLEDSANWMCDTNHKVIPIGDTANNVLVTKRWRGYQGQINIGLRVFEKGGLLIHNSKAGDRFNQLVFSAQFHSRQHKHADHLNILYSLNSQPLLVDPGTFTYQYDIPERMYCESTRGHNTVEIDSLNYSRFRQDSFGSALTMVANSELCLITEGQVQHTRLISSTIPNNKIKSSDGVEVNINHRRIIIERPNFFLAVIDEVDSENEHEYIPWFHFHPDLQIRRDTTTRLGVVDDEGVRYCQIQCYDSESNSIESVEVRGQESPRLHGWYSKNGREVIESTAVGYPLVGNSYMWVTVFDFRMEKTGKPYLRRGTGGKYL
;
A
#
# COMPACT_ATOMS: atom_id res chain seq x y z
N MET A 1 4.37 -24.80 41.58
CA MET A 1 3.48 -25.82 40.97
C MET A 1 2.61 -25.26 39.82
N ARG A 2 1.73 -24.25 40.04
CA ARG A 2 0.86 -23.70 38.95
C ARG A 2 1.60 -23.16 37.74
N PHE A 3 2.73 -22.45 37.93
CA PHE A 3 3.58 -21.93 36.85
C PHE A 3 4.14 -23.06 35.99
N VAL A 4 4.69 -24.11 36.60
CA VAL A 4 5.27 -25.26 35.87
C VAL A 4 4.21 -25.94 35.00
N ILE A 5 3.02 -26.18 35.55
CA ILE A 5 1.90 -26.78 34.81
C ILE A 5 1.50 -25.89 33.63
N ALA A 6 1.38 -24.58 33.84
CA ALA A 6 1.04 -23.65 32.76
C ALA A 6 2.13 -23.64 31.65
N ALA A 7 3.41 -23.60 32.03
CA ALA A 7 4.53 -23.65 31.09
C ALA A 7 4.53 -24.95 30.25
N GLU A 8 4.29 -26.11 30.89
CA GLU A 8 4.19 -27.39 30.19
C GLU A 8 2.98 -27.45 29.23
N LEU A 9 1.84 -26.90 29.63
CA LEU A 9 0.66 -26.85 28.78
C LEU A 9 0.94 -25.98 27.54
N HIS A 10 1.46 -24.77 27.72
CA HIS A 10 1.82 -23.89 26.60
C HIS A 10 2.86 -24.52 25.70
N PHE A 11 3.91 -25.13 26.26
CA PHE A 11 4.95 -25.83 25.52
C PHE A 11 4.34 -26.93 24.63
N ASN A 12 3.50 -27.79 25.20
CA ASN A 12 2.90 -28.88 24.43
C ASN A 12 1.97 -28.38 23.31
N GLU A 13 1.19 -27.30 23.57
CA GLU A 13 0.35 -26.67 22.54
C GLU A 13 1.18 -26.10 21.38
N LEU A 14 2.32 -25.44 21.69
CA LEU A 14 3.19 -24.83 20.68
C LEU A 14 4.03 -25.88 19.93
N MET A 15 4.12 -27.11 20.42
CA MET A 15 4.75 -28.23 19.71
C MET A 15 3.84 -28.90 18.68
N GLU A 16 2.55 -28.54 18.64
CA GLU A 16 1.58 -29.06 17.68
C GLU A 16 1.59 -28.21 16.41
N GLU A 17 2.32 -28.65 15.38
CA GLU A 17 2.52 -27.92 14.12
C GLU A 17 1.21 -27.45 13.47
N SER A 18 0.14 -28.27 13.55
CA SER A 18 -1.18 -27.95 13.01
C SER A 18 -1.85 -26.73 13.66
N ARG A 19 -1.35 -26.26 14.80
CA ARG A 19 -1.86 -25.10 15.55
C ARG A 19 -1.02 -23.85 15.33
N ILE A 20 0.06 -23.95 14.56
CA ILE A 20 0.93 -22.82 14.27
C ILE A 20 0.37 -22.06 13.06
N ALA A 21 0.19 -20.75 13.23
CA ALA A 21 -0.30 -19.86 12.18
C ALA A 21 0.83 -19.48 11.20
N THR A 22 1.41 -20.47 10.51
CA THR A 22 2.59 -20.31 9.65
C THR A 22 2.42 -19.30 8.52
N HIS A 23 1.19 -18.96 8.18
CA HIS A 23 0.83 -18.04 7.08
C HIS A 23 0.77 -16.56 7.53
N SER A 24 1.12 -16.26 8.77
CA SER A 24 1.07 -14.89 9.31
C SER A 24 2.12 -14.67 10.39
N ASN A 25 2.34 -13.39 10.75
CA ASN A 25 3.21 -12.97 11.84
C ASN A 25 2.89 -13.66 13.18
N HIS A 26 1.65 -14.13 13.39
CA HIS A 26 1.27 -14.88 14.60
C HIS A 26 2.10 -16.14 14.79
N GLY A 27 2.42 -16.87 13.72
CA GLY A 27 3.27 -18.04 13.77
C GLY A 27 4.69 -17.73 14.28
N LEU A 28 5.27 -16.61 13.82
CA LEU A 28 6.59 -16.17 14.31
C LEU A 28 6.56 -15.86 15.80
N PHE A 29 5.49 -15.22 16.32
CA PHE A 29 5.33 -14.99 17.75
C PHE A 29 5.12 -16.29 18.55
N GLN A 30 4.36 -17.24 17.99
CA GLN A 30 4.16 -18.56 18.62
C GLN A 30 5.52 -19.29 18.77
N MET A 31 6.33 -19.30 17.71
CA MET A 31 7.62 -19.96 17.72
C MET A 31 8.67 -19.23 18.57
N ALA A 32 8.66 -17.89 18.58
CA ALA A 32 9.49 -17.13 19.52
C ALA A 32 9.11 -17.43 20.98
N GLY A 33 7.80 -17.63 21.27
CA GLY A 33 7.30 -18.05 22.57
C GLY A 33 7.78 -19.45 22.97
N LEU A 34 7.72 -20.42 22.05
CA LEU A 34 8.23 -21.78 22.27
C LEU A 34 9.73 -21.78 22.53
N LEU A 35 10.48 -21.00 21.72
CA LEU A 35 11.93 -20.85 21.86
C LEU A 35 12.28 -20.24 23.22
N SER A 36 11.56 -19.18 23.62
CA SER A 36 11.72 -18.56 24.94
C SER A 36 11.47 -19.52 26.09
N LEU A 37 10.41 -20.33 26.01
CA LEU A 37 10.14 -21.37 27.03
C LEU A 37 11.27 -22.39 27.09
N SER A 38 11.75 -22.85 25.93
CA SER A 38 12.80 -23.86 25.82
C SER A 38 14.14 -23.38 26.39
N GLU A 39 14.57 -22.17 26.08
CA GLU A 39 15.85 -21.61 26.51
C GLU A 39 15.85 -21.17 27.97
N ASN A 40 14.73 -20.61 28.48
CA ASN A 40 14.67 -20.16 29.87
C ASN A 40 14.27 -21.26 30.88
N LEU A 41 13.71 -22.37 30.40
CA LEU A 41 13.30 -23.51 31.22
C LEU A 41 13.94 -24.82 30.76
N PRO A 42 15.28 -24.91 30.76
CA PRO A 42 16.01 -26.06 30.19
C PRO A 42 15.77 -27.37 30.96
N TRP A 43 15.24 -27.28 32.18
CA TRP A 43 14.85 -28.45 33.01
C TRP A 43 13.54 -29.09 32.53
N MET A 44 12.75 -28.44 31.65
CA MET A 44 11.55 -29.05 31.12
C MET A 44 11.89 -30.22 30.19
N LYS A 45 11.11 -31.28 30.32
CA LYS A 45 11.23 -32.44 29.43
C LYS A 45 10.97 -32.02 27.99
N LYS A 46 11.89 -32.32 27.08
CA LYS A 46 11.86 -31.98 25.66
C LYS A 46 12.22 -30.51 25.31
N SER A 47 12.76 -29.70 26.23
CA SER A 47 13.15 -28.31 25.93
C SER A 47 14.10 -28.21 24.72
N GLU A 48 15.11 -29.08 24.62
CA GLU A 48 16.02 -29.12 23.47
C GLU A 48 15.29 -29.38 22.13
N LYS A 49 14.29 -30.29 22.14
CA LYS A 49 13.49 -30.58 20.95
C LYS A 49 12.57 -29.37 20.59
N GLY A 50 12.04 -28.70 21.61
CA GLY A 50 11.24 -27.50 21.42
C GLY A 50 12.07 -26.36 20.82
N ALA A 51 13.29 -26.15 21.32
CA ALA A 51 14.20 -25.16 20.80
C ALA A 51 14.58 -25.44 19.33
N PHE A 52 14.92 -26.69 19.02
CA PHE A 52 15.21 -27.09 17.63
C PHE A 52 14.01 -26.86 16.70
N PHE A 53 12.83 -27.37 17.07
CA PHE A 53 11.63 -27.23 16.30
C PHE A 53 11.26 -25.74 16.06
N ALA A 54 11.35 -24.90 17.11
CA ALA A 54 11.07 -23.48 16.99
C ALA A 54 12.02 -22.76 16.02
N ARG A 55 13.33 -23.10 16.05
CA ARG A 55 14.32 -22.52 15.14
C ARG A 55 14.05 -22.88 13.67
N GLU A 56 13.79 -24.16 13.39
CA GLU A 56 13.44 -24.61 12.05
C GLU A 56 12.18 -23.92 11.52
N MET A 57 11.13 -23.84 12.35
CA MET A 57 9.89 -23.18 11.97
C MET A 57 10.06 -21.66 11.75
N ILE A 58 10.85 -20.98 12.59
CA ILE A 58 11.19 -19.56 12.40
C ILE A 58 11.89 -19.38 11.07
N GLN A 59 12.92 -20.19 10.76
CA GLN A 59 13.65 -20.09 9.50
C GLN A 59 12.70 -20.24 8.30
N ASN A 60 11.86 -21.26 8.28
CA ASN A 60 10.90 -21.51 7.20
C ASN A 60 9.89 -20.35 7.04
N MET A 61 9.41 -19.78 8.15
CA MET A 61 8.48 -18.65 8.11
C MET A 61 9.17 -17.37 7.62
N LEU A 62 10.43 -17.13 7.96
CA LEU A 62 11.15 -15.96 7.48
C LEU A 62 11.29 -15.99 5.95
N GLU A 63 11.56 -17.16 5.36
CA GLU A 63 11.63 -17.35 3.91
C GLU A 63 10.28 -17.12 3.21
N MET A 64 9.17 -17.40 3.91
CA MET A 64 7.81 -17.18 3.35
C MET A 64 7.29 -15.76 3.51
N HIS A 65 7.69 -15.07 4.58
CA HIS A 65 7.07 -13.78 4.95
C HIS A 65 7.82 -12.56 4.45
N PHE A 66 9.08 -12.75 4.00
CA PHE A 66 9.90 -11.64 3.51
C PHE A 66 10.41 -11.93 2.10
N ALA A 67 10.36 -10.92 1.25
CA ALA A 67 11.00 -10.98 -0.05
C ALA A 67 12.52 -10.79 0.08
N ASP A 68 13.29 -11.30 -0.89
CA ASP A 68 14.75 -11.18 -0.93
C ASP A 68 15.23 -9.72 -0.94
N ASP A 69 14.40 -8.78 -1.38
CA ASP A 69 14.67 -7.35 -1.38
C ASP A 69 14.39 -6.65 -0.03
N GLY A 70 14.01 -7.43 1.00
CA GLY A 70 13.81 -7.00 2.37
C GLY A 70 12.41 -6.45 2.66
N LEU A 71 11.41 -6.66 1.79
CA LEU A 71 10.04 -6.25 2.07
C LEU A 71 9.26 -7.35 2.80
N HIS A 72 8.50 -6.98 3.85
CA HIS A 72 7.53 -7.87 4.48
C HIS A 72 6.28 -8.02 3.60
N LEU A 73 5.87 -9.26 3.32
CA LEU A 73 4.85 -9.60 2.31
C LEU A 73 3.40 -9.55 2.83
N GLU A 74 3.16 -8.88 3.96
CA GLU A 74 1.81 -8.64 4.49
C GLU A 74 1.23 -7.24 4.13
N HIS A 75 1.77 -6.58 3.11
CA HIS A 75 1.24 -5.37 2.45
C HIS A 75 1.09 -4.13 3.34
N SER A 76 1.62 -4.12 4.56
CA SER A 76 1.48 -3.01 5.49
C SER A 76 2.83 -2.54 6.03
N PRO A 77 3.23 -1.28 5.76
CA PRO A 77 4.41 -0.67 6.37
C PRO A 77 4.43 -0.68 7.90
N ASP A 78 3.28 -0.57 8.56
CA ASP A 78 3.17 -0.64 10.02
C ASP A 78 3.59 -2.02 10.54
N TYR A 79 3.09 -3.08 9.90
CA TYR A 79 3.48 -4.46 10.23
C TYR A 79 4.93 -4.77 9.86
N HIS A 80 5.45 -4.20 8.76
CA HIS A 80 6.87 -4.28 8.43
C HIS A 80 7.75 -3.74 9.57
N LEU A 81 7.49 -2.52 10.03
CA LEU A 81 8.22 -1.88 11.13
C LEU A 81 8.11 -2.67 12.44
N TRP A 82 6.94 -3.23 12.73
CA TRP A 82 6.73 -4.04 13.91
C TRP A 82 7.53 -5.34 13.86
N MET A 83 7.57 -6.01 12.71
CA MET A 83 8.37 -7.23 12.51
C MET A 83 9.86 -6.96 12.60
N VAL A 84 10.36 -5.82 12.10
CA VAL A 84 11.77 -5.43 12.28
C VAL A 84 12.13 -5.37 13.76
N ASN A 85 11.33 -4.70 14.60
CA ASN A 85 11.58 -4.66 16.05
C ASN A 85 11.57 -6.06 16.68
N HIS A 86 10.64 -6.93 16.26
CA HIS A 86 10.52 -8.27 16.79
C HIS A 86 11.75 -9.13 16.46
N LEU A 87 12.20 -9.10 15.20
CA LEU A 87 13.38 -9.83 14.75
C LEU A 87 14.67 -9.29 15.36
N GLN A 88 14.80 -7.98 15.56
CA GLN A 88 15.90 -7.39 16.33
C GLN A 88 15.95 -7.95 17.75
N SER A 89 14.80 -8.00 18.45
CA SER A 89 14.74 -8.56 19.80
C SER A 89 15.08 -10.04 19.83
N LEU A 90 14.63 -10.79 18.83
CA LEU A 90 14.94 -12.23 18.72
C LEU A 90 16.45 -12.47 18.47
N LYS A 91 17.07 -11.66 17.62
CA LYS A 91 18.52 -11.66 17.39
C LYS A 91 19.30 -11.33 18.69
N GLU A 92 18.90 -10.25 19.37
CA GLU A 92 19.53 -9.79 20.62
C GLU A 92 19.41 -10.81 21.76
N SER A 93 18.43 -11.72 21.73
CA SER A 93 18.26 -12.76 22.75
C SER A 93 19.35 -13.82 22.73
N GLY A 94 20.07 -13.98 21.61
CA GLY A 94 21.05 -15.06 21.41
C GLY A 94 20.45 -16.47 21.31
N TRP A 95 19.11 -16.61 21.25
CA TRP A 95 18.44 -17.91 21.24
C TRP A 95 18.49 -18.64 19.89
N LEU A 96 18.95 -17.97 18.83
CA LEU A 96 19.02 -18.51 17.46
C LEU A 96 20.41 -19.10 17.16
N ASN A 97 21.04 -19.77 18.12
CA ASN A 97 22.36 -20.35 18.00
C ASN A 97 22.60 -21.10 16.67
N GLY A 98 23.63 -20.70 15.92
CA GLY A 98 23.99 -21.30 14.63
C GLY A 98 23.25 -20.77 13.40
N GLN A 99 22.22 -19.96 13.58
CA GLN A 99 21.51 -19.28 12.48
C GLN A 99 21.79 -17.76 12.45
N GLU A 100 22.70 -17.28 13.27
CA GLU A 100 22.92 -15.85 13.53
C GLU A 100 23.37 -15.06 12.31
N SER A 101 24.12 -15.68 11.37
CA SER A 101 24.58 -14.95 10.17
C SER A 101 23.42 -14.64 9.22
N SER A 102 22.59 -15.62 8.88
CA SER A 102 21.45 -15.42 7.97
C SER A 102 20.40 -14.49 8.56
N LEU A 103 20.11 -14.63 9.85
CA LEU A 103 19.20 -13.71 10.54
C LEU A 103 19.77 -12.29 10.65
N THR A 104 21.10 -12.18 10.87
CA THR A 104 21.77 -10.87 10.92
C THR A 104 21.63 -10.13 9.59
N ASP A 105 21.85 -10.81 8.48
CA ASP A 105 21.75 -10.23 7.14
C ASP A 105 20.30 -9.86 6.82
N LEU A 106 19.34 -10.72 7.18
CA LEU A 106 17.92 -10.42 7.05
C LEU A 106 17.52 -9.19 7.87
N VAL A 107 17.85 -9.14 9.18
CA VAL A 107 17.53 -8.00 10.04
C VAL A 107 18.11 -6.71 9.47
N LYS A 108 19.34 -6.73 8.97
CA LYS A 108 19.95 -5.58 8.31
C LYS A 108 19.19 -5.15 7.06
N SER A 109 18.80 -6.09 6.20
CA SER A 109 18.00 -5.80 5.00
C SER A 109 16.64 -5.18 5.36
N LEU A 110 16.02 -5.67 6.44
CA LEU A 110 14.75 -5.13 6.93
C LEU A 110 14.91 -3.75 7.57
N GLU A 111 16.00 -3.47 8.27
CA GLU A 111 16.33 -2.15 8.80
C GLU A 111 16.56 -1.14 7.67
N ASP A 112 17.28 -1.54 6.62
CA ASP A 112 17.48 -0.72 5.42
C ASP A 112 16.14 -0.42 4.74
N SER A 113 15.25 -1.41 4.65
CA SER A 113 13.91 -1.26 4.10
C SER A 113 13.01 -0.40 4.98
N ALA A 114 13.09 -0.56 6.30
CA ALA A 114 12.30 0.21 7.28
C ALA A 114 12.53 1.72 7.18
N ASN A 115 13.75 2.15 6.81
CA ASN A 115 14.07 3.56 6.58
C ASN A 115 13.30 4.18 5.40
N TRP A 116 12.69 3.36 4.54
CA TRP A 116 11.87 3.82 3.42
C TRP A 116 10.36 3.80 3.72
N MET A 117 9.93 3.20 4.84
CA MET A 117 8.52 3.08 5.22
C MET A 117 7.96 4.35 5.84
N CYS A 118 8.59 5.50 5.63
CA CYS A 118 8.15 6.78 6.17
C CYS A 118 7.76 7.75 5.04
N ASP A 119 6.72 8.55 5.30
CA ASP A 119 6.34 9.66 4.44
C ASP A 119 7.22 10.90 4.68
N THR A 120 6.96 11.94 3.91
CA THR A 120 7.69 13.21 3.99
C THR A 120 7.47 13.98 5.30
N ASN A 121 6.60 13.52 6.18
CA ASN A 121 6.28 14.08 7.49
C ASN A 121 6.65 13.14 8.65
N HIS A 122 7.55 12.17 8.41
CA HIS A 122 8.00 11.17 9.39
C HIS A 122 6.88 10.27 9.93
N LYS A 123 5.81 10.09 9.17
CA LYS A 123 4.73 9.17 9.47
C LYS A 123 4.91 7.89 8.66
N VAL A 124 4.35 6.78 9.15
CA VAL A 124 4.34 5.52 8.42
C VAL A 124 3.49 5.66 7.15
N ILE A 125 3.99 5.20 6.00
CA ILE A 125 3.26 5.21 4.73
C ILE A 125 1.96 4.40 4.89
N PRO A 126 0.77 5.00 4.67
CA PRO A 126 -0.51 4.39 4.98
C PRO A 126 -1.01 3.47 3.85
N ILE A 127 -0.37 2.31 3.66
CA ILE A 127 -0.82 1.30 2.71
C ILE A 127 -1.37 0.10 3.48
N GLY A 128 -2.41 -0.56 2.96
CA GLY A 128 -3.05 -1.70 3.58
C GLY A 128 -3.53 -1.38 5.00
N ASP A 129 -3.40 -2.32 5.93
CA ASP A 129 -3.80 -2.10 7.33
C ASP A 129 -2.84 -1.20 8.12
N THR A 130 -2.33 -0.13 7.49
CA THR A 130 -1.56 0.92 8.14
C THR A 130 -2.45 2.12 8.44
N ALA A 131 -2.52 2.53 9.71
CA ALA A 131 -3.29 3.70 10.08
C ALA A 131 -2.61 5.01 9.64
N ASN A 132 -3.40 5.97 9.18
CA ASN A 132 -2.91 7.30 8.87
C ASN A 132 -2.38 8.02 10.12
N ASN A 133 -1.48 8.97 9.93
CA ASN A 133 -0.94 9.86 10.96
C ASN A 133 -0.16 9.18 12.11
N VAL A 134 0.38 7.98 11.90
CA VAL A 134 1.22 7.28 12.87
C VAL A 134 2.68 7.67 12.66
N LEU A 135 3.33 8.25 13.66
CA LEU A 135 4.75 8.55 13.60
C LEU A 135 5.60 7.28 13.56
N VAL A 136 6.60 7.23 12.69
CA VAL A 136 7.54 6.08 12.58
C VAL A 136 8.22 5.78 13.90
N THR A 137 8.57 6.81 14.71
CA THR A 137 9.14 6.64 16.04
C THR A 137 8.26 5.88 17.02
N LYS A 138 6.96 5.79 16.77
CA LYS A 138 6.02 4.99 17.57
C LYS A 138 5.98 3.52 17.14
N ARG A 139 6.54 3.18 15.98
CA ARG A 139 6.51 1.86 15.37
C ARG A 139 7.87 1.21 15.28
N TRP A 140 8.92 1.98 15.10
CA TRP A 140 10.26 1.46 14.94
C TRP A 140 11.28 2.22 15.80
N ARG A 141 11.92 1.49 16.72
CA ARG A 141 12.91 2.04 17.67
C ARG A 141 14.24 2.45 17.01
N GLY A 142 14.53 1.88 15.83
CA GLY A 142 15.75 2.17 15.07
C GLY A 142 15.69 3.45 14.23
N TYR A 143 14.54 4.12 14.14
CA TYR A 143 14.36 5.30 13.28
C TYR A 143 15.20 6.50 13.74
N GLN A 144 16.00 7.05 12.83
CA GLN A 144 16.94 8.15 13.11
C GLN A 144 16.41 9.53 12.69
N GLY A 145 15.13 9.66 12.33
CA GLY A 145 14.54 10.95 11.95
C GLY A 145 15.00 11.46 10.58
N GLN A 146 15.42 10.58 9.68
CA GLN A 146 15.90 10.97 8.35
C GLN A 146 14.95 10.42 7.26
N ILE A 147 14.79 11.21 6.19
CA ILE A 147 14.08 10.81 4.98
C ILE A 147 15.13 10.48 3.93
N ASN A 148 15.14 9.24 3.45
CA ASN A 148 16.01 8.80 2.37
C ASN A 148 15.63 9.51 1.06
N ILE A 149 16.62 10.04 0.35
CA ILE A 149 16.43 10.67 -0.95
C ILE A 149 16.79 9.67 -2.06
N GLY A 150 16.06 9.72 -3.16
CA GLY A 150 16.25 8.88 -4.34
C GLY A 150 15.15 7.85 -4.49
N LEU A 151 15.45 6.79 -5.23
CA LEU A 151 14.54 5.73 -5.60
C LEU A 151 14.85 4.44 -4.85
N ARG A 152 13.83 3.85 -4.22
CA ARG A 152 13.85 2.49 -3.71
C ARG A 152 12.81 1.65 -4.45
N VAL A 153 13.25 0.57 -5.06
CA VAL A 153 12.39 -0.42 -5.71
C VAL A 153 12.51 -1.74 -4.97
N PHE A 154 11.39 -2.24 -4.53
CA PHE A 154 11.24 -3.59 -4.03
C PHE A 154 10.64 -4.42 -5.16
N GLU A 155 11.49 -4.90 -6.07
CA GLU A 155 11.06 -5.59 -7.29
C GLU A 155 10.26 -6.86 -6.99
N LYS A 156 10.74 -7.65 -6.01
CA LYS A 156 10.07 -8.87 -5.58
C LYS A 156 8.87 -8.58 -4.68
N GLY A 157 8.97 -7.56 -3.85
CA GLY A 157 7.90 -7.13 -2.96
C GLY A 157 6.77 -6.39 -3.68
N GLY A 158 7.04 -5.73 -4.81
CA GLY A 158 6.03 -5.00 -5.59
C GLY A 158 5.74 -3.59 -5.05
N LEU A 159 6.71 -2.94 -4.40
CA LEU A 159 6.58 -1.59 -3.88
C LEU A 159 7.69 -0.69 -4.41
N LEU A 160 7.33 0.52 -4.86
CA LEU A 160 8.27 1.54 -5.27
C LEU A 160 8.06 2.81 -4.44
N ILE A 161 9.16 3.40 -3.97
CA ILE A 161 9.17 4.67 -3.24
C ILE A 161 10.22 5.57 -3.87
N HIS A 162 9.81 6.74 -4.35
CA HIS A 162 10.71 7.76 -4.86
C HIS A 162 10.58 9.05 -4.06
N ASN A 163 11.68 9.46 -3.43
CA ASN A 163 11.76 10.70 -2.66
C ASN A 163 12.69 11.69 -3.36
N SER A 164 12.17 12.85 -3.71
CA SER A 164 12.97 13.96 -4.25
C SER A 164 12.93 15.16 -3.32
N LYS A 165 13.99 15.98 -3.34
CA LYS A 165 14.11 17.14 -2.47
C LYS A 165 13.97 18.42 -3.30
N ALA A 166 13.16 19.36 -2.80
CA ALA A 166 12.94 20.68 -3.37
C ALA A 166 13.18 21.75 -2.30
N GLY A 167 14.42 22.25 -2.21
CA GLY A 167 14.85 23.11 -1.10
C GLY A 167 14.79 22.34 0.23
N ASP A 168 14.00 22.81 1.19
CA ASP A 168 13.79 22.13 2.48
C ASP A 168 12.54 21.21 2.49
N ARG A 169 11.84 21.10 1.37
CA ARG A 169 10.63 20.28 1.23
C ARG A 169 10.90 19.03 0.40
N PHE A 170 10.02 18.06 0.53
CA PHE A 170 10.15 16.77 -0.14
C PHE A 170 8.93 16.49 -1.01
N ASN A 171 9.17 15.86 -2.16
CA ASN A 171 8.11 15.15 -2.87
C ASN A 171 8.31 13.66 -2.65
N GLN A 172 7.22 12.92 -2.59
CA GLN A 172 7.25 11.47 -2.48
C GLN A 172 6.21 10.86 -3.40
N LEU A 173 6.64 9.93 -4.23
CA LEU A 173 5.79 9.00 -4.94
C LEU A 173 5.89 7.64 -4.27
N VAL A 174 4.75 7.02 -3.99
CA VAL A 174 4.65 5.62 -3.59
C VAL A 174 3.77 4.90 -4.59
N PHE A 175 4.27 3.78 -5.13
CA PHE A 175 3.51 2.92 -6.05
C PHE A 175 3.44 1.51 -5.48
N SER A 176 2.22 1.07 -5.13
CA SER A 176 1.93 -0.25 -4.58
C SER A 176 1.37 -1.15 -5.67
N ALA A 177 2.21 -2.07 -6.15
CA ALA A 177 1.89 -3.05 -7.18
C ALA A 177 2.09 -4.48 -6.65
N GLN A 178 1.52 -4.79 -5.47
CA GLN A 178 1.78 -6.00 -4.71
C GLN A 178 0.51 -6.75 -4.32
N PHE A 179 0.57 -8.09 -4.42
CA PHE A 179 -0.43 -8.99 -3.85
C PHE A 179 0.16 -10.38 -3.62
N HIS A 180 0.70 -10.62 -2.43
CA HIS A 180 1.36 -11.88 -2.05
C HIS A 180 0.47 -12.79 -1.22
N SER A 181 -0.36 -12.18 -0.37
CA SER A 181 -1.21 -12.88 0.56
C SER A 181 -2.48 -12.07 0.84
N ARG A 182 -3.38 -12.66 1.61
CA ARG A 182 -4.60 -12.01 2.06
C ARG A 182 -4.38 -11.08 3.27
N GLN A 183 -3.22 -11.22 3.93
CA GLN A 183 -2.93 -10.53 5.19
C GLN A 183 -2.74 -9.04 4.96
N HIS A 184 -3.51 -8.23 5.69
CA HIS A 184 -3.49 -6.78 5.65
C HIS A 184 -3.68 -6.14 4.26
N LYS A 185 -4.09 -6.94 3.26
CA LYS A 185 -4.30 -6.51 1.87
C LYS A 185 -5.65 -5.84 1.71
N HIS A 186 -5.66 -4.65 1.13
CA HIS A 186 -6.85 -3.97 0.61
C HIS A 186 -7.07 -4.30 -0.88
N ALA A 187 -8.21 -3.92 -1.44
CA ALA A 187 -8.47 -4.08 -2.87
C ALA A 187 -7.85 -2.90 -3.67
N ASP A 188 -6.55 -2.71 -3.51
CA ASP A 188 -5.75 -1.55 -3.86
C ASP A 188 -4.67 -1.87 -4.92
N HIS A 189 -4.99 -2.71 -5.91
CA HIS A 189 -4.03 -3.08 -6.95
C HIS A 189 -3.59 -1.83 -7.73
N LEU A 190 -2.28 -1.66 -7.95
CA LEU A 190 -1.67 -0.53 -8.65
C LEU A 190 -1.99 0.84 -8.02
N ASN A 191 -2.15 0.90 -6.69
CA ASN A 191 -2.43 2.13 -5.96
C ASN A 191 -1.21 3.06 -5.92
N ILE A 192 -1.45 4.37 -5.96
CA ILE A 192 -0.43 5.40 -5.84
C ILE A 192 -0.74 6.36 -4.69
N LEU A 193 0.32 6.84 -4.02
CA LEU A 193 0.24 8.00 -3.14
C LEU A 193 1.26 9.04 -3.63
N TYR A 194 0.93 10.31 -3.45
CA TYR A 194 1.84 11.39 -3.83
C TYR A 194 1.82 12.53 -2.82
N SER A 195 3.01 12.96 -2.41
CA SER A 195 3.19 14.19 -1.63
C SER A 195 3.95 15.22 -2.44
N LEU A 196 3.48 16.45 -2.45
CA LEU A 196 4.10 17.59 -3.12
C LEU A 196 4.54 18.61 -2.08
N ASN A 197 5.84 18.94 -2.04
CA ASN A 197 6.39 19.91 -1.08
C ASN A 197 6.04 19.57 0.39
N SER A 198 6.11 18.30 0.76
CA SER A 198 5.73 17.73 2.06
C SER A 198 4.23 17.82 2.39
N GLN A 199 3.39 18.29 1.46
CA GLN A 199 1.94 18.23 1.57
C GLN A 199 1.44 16.94 0.93
N PRO A 200 0.75 16.03 1.67
CA PRO A 200 0.06 14.91 1.06
C PRO A 200 -0.98 15.41 0.06
N LEU A 201 -0.87 14.97 -1.19
CA LEU A 201 -1.76 15.35 -2.28
C LEU A 201 -2.73 14.20 -2.60
N LEU A 202 -2.19 13.07 -3.08
CA LEU A 202 -2.93 11.83 -3.29
C LEU A 202 -2.71 10.93 -2.09
N VAL A 203 -3.79 10.54 -1.42
CA VAL A 203 -3.75 9.80 -0.17
C VAL A 203 -4.46 8.45 -0.28
N ASP A 204 -4.11 7.54 0.61
CA ASP A 204 -4.83 6.30 0.86
C ASP A 204 -5.92 6.55 1.91
N PRO A 205 -7.07 5.88 1.88
CA PRO A 205 -8.08 6.02 2.93
C PRO A 205 -7.56 5.55 4.29
N GLY A 206 -6.47 4.77 4.33
CA GLY A 206 -5.93 4.16 5.52
C GLY A 206 -6.76 2.98 6.01
N THR A 207 -6.50 2.53 7.23
CA THR A 207 -7.28 1.47 7.86
C THR A 207 -8.28 2.02 8.85
N PHE A 208 -9.38 1.29 9.12
CA PHE A 208 -10.38 1.63 10.13
C PHE A 208 -10.78 0.39 10.91
N THR A 209 -10.46 0.30 12.17
CA THR A 209 -10.69 -0.83 13.09
C THR A 209 -10.53 -2.24 12.45
N TYR A 210 -10.77 -3.31 13.22
CA TYR A 210 -10.84 -4.70 12.72
C TYR A 210 -12.26 -5.28 12.81
N GLN A 211 -13.27 -4.41 12.86
CA GLN A 211 -14.67 -4.81 12.72
C GLN A 211 -15.03 -4.80 11.23
N TYR A 212 -14.92 -5.94 10.58
CA TYR A 212 -15.04 -6.07 9.12
C TYR A 212 -16.41 -5.78 8.53
N ASP A 213 -17.47 -5.72 9.35
CA ASP A 213 -18.86 -5.54 8.93
C ASP A 213 -19.40 -4.12 9.09
N ILE A 214 -18.56 -3.17 9.48
CA ILE A 214 -18.96 -1.76 9.53
C ILE A 214 -18.62 -1.05 8.20
N PRO A 215 -19.47 -0.11 7.76
CA PRO A 215 -19.32 0.54 6.46
C PRO A 215 -17.97 1.24 6.24
N GLU A 216 -17.42 1.88 7.27
CA GLU A 216 -16.15 2.60 7.21
C GLU A 216 -14.97 1.64 6.96
N ARG A 217 -14.96 0.47 7.62
CA ARG A 217 -13.94 -0.54 7.35
C ARG A 217 -14.06 -1.07 5.95
N MET A 218 -15.28 -1.41 5.52
CA MET A 218 -15.54 -1.92 4.17
C MET A 218 -15.13 -0.91 3.10
N TYR A 219 -15.34 0.39 3.34
CA TYR A 219 -14.89 1.45 2.45
C TYR A 219 -13.36 1.54 2.38
N CYS A 220 -12.68 1.58 3.53
CA CYS A 220 -11.22 1.63 3.57
C CYS A 220 -10.55 0.45 2.86
N GLU A 221 -11.17 -0.73 2.87
CA GLU A 221 -10.68 -1.91 2.16
C GLU A 221 -11.09 -2.00 0.68
N SER A 222 -12.02 -1.14 0.22
CA SER A 222 -12.62 -1.24 -1.11
C SER A 222 -11.78 -0.60 -2.20
N THR A 223 -11.89 -1.10 -3.44
CA THR A 223 -11.21 -0.54 -4.61
C THR A 223 -11.48 0.94 -4.79
N ARG A 224 -12.74 1.39 -4.60
CA ARG A 224 -13.12 2.81 -4.73
C ARG A 224 -12.54 3.72 -3.65
N GLY A 225 -11.94 3.18 -2.59
CA GLY A 225 -11.24 3.97 -1.56
C GLY A 225 -9.82 4.33 -1.96
N HIS A 226 -9.26 3.71 -3.00
CA HIS A 226 -7.85 3.82 -3.38
C HIS A 226 -7.67 4.56 -4.71
N ASN A 227 -6.44 5.00 -4.98
CA ASN A 227 -6.06 5.68 -6.22
C ASN A 227 -5.78 4.65 -7.32
N THR A 228 -6.83 3.98 -7.79
CA THR A 228 -6.79 2.93 -8.80
C THR A 228 -8.08 2.94 -9.65
N VAL A 229 -8.23 2.00 -10.57
CA VAL A 229 -9.41 1.89 -11.44
C VAL A 229 -10.48 1.03 -10.76
N GLU A 230 -11.62 1.59 -10.40
CA GLU A 230 -12.80 0.81 -10.00
C GLU A 230 -13.46 0.22 -11.23
N ILE A 231 -13.91 -1.05 -11.17
CA ILE A 231 -14.56 -1.76 -12.26
C ILE A 231 -15.94 -2.23 -11.80
N ASP A 232 -17.00 -1.87 -12.53
CA ASP A 232 -18.40 -2.25 -12.28
C ASP A 232 -18.88 -1.98 -10.85
N SER A 233 -18.29 -1.01 -10.18
CA SER A 233 -18.58 -0.71 -8.77
C SER A 233 -18.25 -1.86 -7.80
N LEU A 234 -17.34 -2.78 -8.19
CA LEU A 234 -16.90 -3.95 -7.45
C LEU A 234 -15.48 -3.77 -6.91
N ASN A 235 -15.10 -4.66 -6.01
CA ASN A 235 -13.75 -4.73 -5.46
C ASN A 235 -12.90 -5.75 -6.20
N TYR A 236 -11.62 -5.52 -6.31
CA TYR A 236 -10.64 -6.53 -6.71
C TYR A 236 -10.63 -7.70 -5.74
N SER A 237 -10.45 -8.91 -6.27
CA SER A 237 -10.30 -10.10 -5.45
C SER A 237 -9.07 -10.01 -4.55
N ARG A 238 -9.24 -10.49 -3.31
CA ARG A 238 -8.15 -10.66 -2.34
C ARG A 238 -7.99 -12.13 -1.92
N PHE A 239 -8.48 -13.06 -2.72
CA PHE A 239 -8.25 -14.47 -2.48
C PHE A 239 -6.81 -14.85 -2.79
N ARG A 240 -6.27 -15.79 -2.02
CA ARG A 240 -4.89 -16.25 -2.19
C ARG A 240 -4.62 -16.82 -3.59
N GLN A 241 -5.59 -17.51 -4.19
CA GLN A 241 -5.46 -18.06 -5.55
C GLN A 241 -5.35 -17.00 -6.64
N ASP A 242 -5.80 -15.78 -6.37
CA ASP A 242 -5.74 -14.65 -7.29
C ASP A 242 -4.51 -13.76 -7.05
N SER A 243 -3.61 -14.16 -6.11
CA SER A 243 -2.39 -13.40 -5.82
C SER A 243 -1.39 -13.51 -6.98
N PHE A 244 -0.81 -12.37 -7.35
CA PHE A 244 0.14 -12.24 -8.45
C PHE A 244 1.58 -11.95 -7.99
N GLY A 245 1.81 -11.78 -6.68
CA GLY A 245 3.12 -11.36 -6.16
C GLY A 245 3.40 -9.90 -6.42
N SER A 246 4.47 -9.61 -7.15
CA SER A 246 4.80 -8.27 -7.66
C SER A 246 4.25 -8.08 -9.06
N ALA A 247 3.57 -6.98 -9.30
CA ALA A 247 3.08 -6.55 -10.61
C ALA A 247 3.93 -5.45 -11.25
N LEU A 248 5.08 -5.09 -10.64
CA LEU A 248 6.02 -4.15 -11.26
C LEU A 248 6.65 -4.79 -12.49
N THR A 249 6.52 -4.14 -13.65
CA THR A 249 7.00 -4.65 -14.94
C THR A 249 8.16 -3.83 -15.50
N MET A 250 8.23 -2.55 -15.13
CA MET A 250 9.28 -1.65 -15.60
C MET A 250 9.56 -0.55 -14.59
N VAL A 251 10.84 -0.23 -14.44
CA VAL A 251 11.29 0.99 -13.75
C VAL A 251 12.46 1.58 -14.53
N ALA A 252 12.30 2.83 -14.98
CA ALA A 252 13.35 3.60 -15.65
C ALA A 252 13.47 4.95 -14.94
N ASN A 253 14.68 5.24 -14.44
CA ASN A 253 14.97 6.49 -13.74
C ASN A 253 16.08 7.24 -14.46
N SER A 254 15.86 8.52 -14.70
CA SER A 254 16.80 9.43 -15.32
C SER A 254 16.89 10.75 -14.54
N GLU A 255 17.80 11.62 -14.88
CA GLU A 255 17.89 12.97 -14.31
C GLU A 255 16.62 13.82 -14.57
N LEU A 256 15.85 13.47 -15.62
CA LEU A 256 14.68 14.25 -16.03
C LEU A 256 13.38 13.74 -15.43
N CYS A 257 13.20 12.43 -15.36
CA CYS A 257 11.96 11.82 -14.88
C CYS A 257 12.16 10.37 -14.46
N LEU A 258 11.27 9.92 -13.57
CA LEU A 258 11.02 8.52 -13.27
C LEU A 258 9.86 8.04 -14.15
N ILE A 259 10.00 6.87 -14.75
CA ILE A 259 8.93 6.14 -15.43
C ILE A 259 8.83 4.78 -14.76
N THR A 260 7.66 4.40 -14.30
CA THR A 260 7.41 3.06 -13.74
C THR A 260 6.11 2.50 -14.28
N GLU A 261 6.03 1.19 -14.34
CA GLU A 261 4.88 0.47 -14.87
C GLU A 261 4.54 -0.71 -13.99
N GLY A 262 3.25 -0.95 -13.84
CA GLY A 262 2.70 -2.17 -13.27
C GLY A 262 1.57 -2.71 -14.12
N GLN A 263 1.41 -4.04 -14.15
CA GLN A 263 0.36 -4.70 -14.91
C GLN A 263 -0.26 -5.83 -14.09
N VAL A 264 -1.60 -5.87 -14.09
CA VAL A 264 -2.40 -6.88 -13.39
C VAL A 264 -3.47 -7.42 -14.34
N GLN A 265 -3.64 -8.74 -14.34
CA GLN A 265 -4.83 -9.39 -14.92
C GLN A 265 -5.83 -9.65 -13.81
N HIS A 266 -6.96 -8.97 -13.85
CA HIS A 266 -8.09 -9.25 -12.94
C HIS A 266 -8.86 -10.45 -13.46
N THR A 267 -8.97 -11.48 -12.64
CA THR A 267 -9.69 -12.73 -12.95
C THR A 267 -11.01 -12.83 -12.20
N ARG A 268 -11.19 -11.99 -11.17
CA ARG A 268 -12.38 -12.00 -10.30
C ARG A 268 -12.63 -10.64 -9.67
N LEU A 269 -13.89 -10.23 -9.66
CA LEU A 269 -14.37 -9.06 -8.92
C LEU A 269 -15.36 -9.48 -7.84
N ILE A 270 -15.34 -8.82 -6.71
CA ILE A 270 -16.13 -9.15 -5.50
C ILE A 270 -17.07 -8.00 -5.16
N SER A 271 -18.30 -8.31 -4.78
CA SER A 271 -19.24 -7.29 -4.32
C SER A 271 -18.65 -6.47 -3.17
N SER A 272 -18.70 -5.15 -3.30
CA SER A 272 -18.26 -4.20 -2.26
C SER A 272 -19.18 -4.19 -1.02
N THR A 273 -20.30 -4.91 -1.04
CA THR A 273 -21.25 -5.02 0.08
C THR A 273 -20.99 -6.22 0.99
N ILE A 274 -20.05 -7.10 0.64
CA ILE A 274 -19.70 -8.27 1.43
C ILE A 274 -18.48 -7.95 2.30
N PRO A 275 -18.61 -8.02 3.65
CA PRO A 275 -17.47 -7.86 4.56
C PRO A 275 -16.35 -8.85 4.25
N ASN A 276 -15.10 -8.40 4.29
CA ASN A 276 -13.93 -9.19 3.88
C ASN A 276 -13.83 -10.54 4.60
N ASN A 277 -14.16 -10.61 5.88
CA ASN A 277 -14.13 -11.85 6.67
C ASN A 277 -15.27 -12.84 6.35
N LYS A 278 -16.28 -12.41 5.58
CA LYS A 278 -17.45 -13.23 5.17
C LYS A 278 -17.39 -13.64 3.71
N ILE A 279 -16.42 -13.16 2.92
CA ILE A 279 -16.29 -13.51 1.50
C ILE A 279 -15.94 -15.00 1.36
N LYS A 280 -16.69 -15.72 0.53
CA LYS A 280 -16.46 -17.12 0.16
C LYS A 280 -15.87 -17.20 -1.25
N SER A 281 -15.22 -18.31 -1.55
CA SER A 281 -14.66 -18.56 -2.90
C SER A 281 -15.70 -18.62 -4.02
N SER A 282 -16.97 -18.85 -3.67
CA SER A 282 -18.11 -18.78 -4.59
C SER A 282 -18.62 -17.36 -4.84
N ASP A 283 -18.18 -16.39 -4.03
CA ASP A 283 -18.65 -15.02 -4.13
C ASP A 283 -17.74 -14.27 -5.10
N GLY A 284 -18.31 -13.81 -6.20
CA GLY A 284 -17.59 -13.01 -7.16
C GLY A 284 -17.99 -13.30 -8.59
N VAL A 285 -17.70 -12.34 -9.43
CA VAL A 285 -17.90 -12.42 -10.89
C VAL A 285 -16.55 -12.74 -11.50
N GLU A 286 -16.47 -13.81 -12.28
CA GLU A 286 -15.29 -14.11 -13.08
C GLU A 286 -15.19 -13.10 -14.23
N VAL A 287 -14.00 -12.55 -14.39
CA VAL A 287 -13.69 -11.55 -15.43
C VAL A 287 -12.34 -11.89 -16.05
N ASN A 288 -12.05 -11.28 -17.19
CA ASN A 288 -10.73 -11.33 -17.83
C ASN A 288 -10.38 -9.91 -18.28
N ILE A 289 -9.80 -9.13 -17.37
CA ILE A 289 -9.52 -7.72 -17.59
C ILE A 289 -8.04 -7.46 -17.36
N ASN A 290 -7.34 -7.01 -18.38
CA ASN A 290 -5.98 -6.51 -18.24
C ASN A 290 -6.02 -5.06 -17.81
N HIS A 291 -5.27 -4.72 -16.76
CA HIS A 291 -5.07 -3.36 -16.30
C HIS A 291 -3.56 -3.08 -16.24
N ARG A 292 -3.12 -2.12 -17.02
CA ARG A 292 -1.75 -1.61 -17.04
C ARG A 292 -1.75 -0.17 -16.57
N ARG A 293 -0.88 0.16 -15.62
CA ARG A 293 -0.67 1.53 -15.15
C ARG A 293 0.76 1.95 -15.38
N ILE A 294 0.96 3.08 -16.06
CA ILE A 294 2.24 3.73 -16.23
C ILE A 294 2.21 5.04 -15.45
N ILE A 295 3.27 5.29 -14.70
CA ILE A 295 3.45 6.53 -13.93
C ILE A 295 4.69 7.23 -14.48
N ILE A 296 4.54 8.50 -14.85
CA ILE A 296 5.64 9.37 -15.26
C ILE A 296 5.71 10.51 -14.26
N GLU A 297 6.77 10.55 -13.47
CA GLU A 297 7.01 11.63 -12.51
C GLU A 297 8.19 12.49 -12.95
N ARG A 298 7.96 13.79 -13.04
CA ARG A 298 9.00 14.80 -13.05
C ARG A 298 8.81 15.70 -11.84
N PRO A 299 9.61 15.50 -10.77
CA PRO A 299 9.43 16.23 -9.52
C PRO A 299 9.29 17.74 -9.71
N ASN A 300 8.34 18.36 -9.03
CA ASN A 300 7.98 19.79 -9.12
C ASN A 300 7.45 20.27 -10.49
N PHE A 301 7.34 19.40 -11.48
CA PHE A 301 6.80 19.75 -12.79
C PHE A 301 5.45 19.10 -13.04
N PHE A 302 5.39 17.78 -13.00
CA PHE A 302 4.15 17.03 -13.20
C PHE A 302 4.24 15.60 -12.70
N LEU A 303 3.08 15.03 -12.43
CA LEU A 303 2.82 13.61 -12.31
C LEU A 303 1.80 13.24 -13.40
N ALA A 304 2.13 12.28 -14.26
CA ALA A 304 1.18 11.71 -15.20
C ALA A 304 0.92 10.25 -14.83
N VAL A 305 -0.36 9.88 -14.77
CA VAL A 305 -0.83 8.51 -14.55
C VAL A 305 -1.57 8.08 -15.80
N ILE A 306 -1.08 7.02 -16.44
CA ILE A 306 -1.69 6.44 -17.62
C ILE A 306 -2.26 5.10 -17.22
N ASP A 307 -3.58 4.95 -17.31
CA ASP A 307 -4.28 3.70 -17.11
C ASP A 307 -4.76 3.15 -18.44
N GLU A 308 -4.43 1.91 -18.72
CA GLU A 308 -4.93 1.16 -19.87
C GLU A 308 -5.69 -0.05 -19.35
N VAL A 309 -6.92 -0.22 -19.81
CA VAL A 309 -7.74 -1.41 -19.52
C VAL A 309 -8.17 -2.06 -20.82
N ASP A 310 -8.20 -3.39 -20.82
CA ASP A 310 -8.62 -4.19 -21.96
C ASP A 310 -9.39 -5.42 -21.51
N SER A 311 -10.56 -5.65 -22.10
CA SER A 311 -11.46 -6.79 -21.82
C SER A 311 -12.24 -7.19 -23.07
N GLU A 312 -12.67 -8.45 -23.14
CA GLU A 312 -13.59 -8.92 -24.20
C GLU A 312 -15.02 -8.39 -24.00
N ASN A 313 -15.40 -8.07 -22.77
CA ASN A 313 -16.73 -7.61 -22.39
C ASN A 313 -16.74 -6.12 -22.07
N GLU A 314 -17.90 -5.51 -22.20
CA GLU A 314 -18.14 -4.13 -21.79
C GLU A 314 -18.23 -4.03 -20.26
N HIS A 315 -17.51 -3.08 -19.67
CA HIS A 315 -17.51 -2.76 -18.25
C HIS A 315 -17.58 -1.25 -18.03
N GLU A 316 -18.00 -0.83 -16.84
CA GLU A 316 -17.81 0.52 -16.35
C GLU A 316 -16.45 0.60 -15.64
N TYR A 317 -15.60 1.53 -16.05
CA TYR A 317 -14.30 1.78 -15.46
C TYR A 317 -14.21 3.20 -14.92
N ILE A 318 -13.71 3.37 -13.71
CA ILE A 318 -13.52 4.70 -13.11
C ILE A 318 -12.16 4.76 -12.43
N PRO A 319 -11.13 5.36 -13.04
CA PRO A 319 -9.91 5.73 -12.32
C PRO A 319 -10.22 6.79 -11.28
N TRP A 320 -9.99 6.47 -10.01
CA TRP A 320 -10.21 7.34 -8.86
C TRP A 320 -8.91 7.94 -8.36
N PHE A 321 -8.98 9.22 -7.89
CA PHE A 321 -7.89 9.94 -7.22
C PHE A 321 -8.44 10.62 -5.97
N HIS A 322 -7.88 10.28 -4.80
CA HIS A 322 -8.32 10.72 -3.48
C HIS A 322 -7.37 11.77 -2.94
N PHE A 323 -7.91 12.92 -2.54
CA PHE A 323 -7.13 14.05 -2.08
C PHE A 323 -7.14 14.14 -0.56
N HIS A 324 -6.04 14.66 0.01
CA HIS A 324 -5.97 14.88 1.45
C HIS A 324 -7.15 15.73 1.94
N PRO A 325 -7.73 15.46 3.13
CA PRO A 325 -8.87 16.21 3.67
C PRO A 325 -8.72 17.73 3.71
N ASP A 326 -7.50 18.22 3.92
CA ASP A 326 -7.16 19.65 3.95
C ASP A 326 -7.12 20.30 2.56
N LEU A 327 -7.40 19.53 1.50
CA LEU A 327 -7.42 20.03 0.13
C LEU A 327 -8.83 20.02 -0.44
N GLN A 328 -9.11 21.00 -1.27
CA GLN A 328 -10.37 21.19 -1.97
C GLN A 328 -10.16 21.14 -3.48
N ILE A 329 -11.16 20.66 -4.20
CA ILE A 329 -11.18 20.67 -5.65
C ILE A 329 -11.95 21.92 -6.09
N ARG A 330 -11.32 22.73 -6.92
CA ARG A 330 -11.92 23.88 -7.57
C ARG A 330 -12.08 23.61 -9.06
N ARG A 331 -13.32 23.62 -9.53
CA ARG A 331 -13.61 23.41 -10.94
C ARG A 331 -13.33 24.69 -11.73
N ASP A 332 -12.28 24.69 -12.55
CA ASP A 332 -11.92 25.81 -13.45
C ASP A 332 -12.76 25.75 -14.76
N THR A 333 -12.97 24.53 -15.30
CA THR A 333 -13.86 24.24 -16.45
C THR A 333 -14.51 22.85 -16.22
N THR A 334 -15.33 22.37 -17.16
CA THR A 334 -15.94 21.03 -17.09
C THR A 334 -14.91 19.89 -17.02
N THR A 335 -13.71 20.10 -17.60
CA THR A 335 -12.65 19.09 -17.71
C THR A 335 -11.37 19.45 -16.98
N ARG A 336 -11.28 20.66 -16.39
CA ARG A 336 -10.06 21.15 -15.73
C ARG A 336 -10.34 21.49 -14.28
N LEU A 337 -9.57 20.89 -13.39
CA LEU A 337 -9.71 21.05 -11.95
C LEU A 337 -8.44 21.65 -11.35
N GLY A 338 -8.58 22.48 -10.35
CA GLY A 338 -7.49 22.97 -9.50
C GLY A 338 -7.57 22.35 -8.11
N VAL A 339 -6.45 21.93 -7.55
CA VAL A 339 -6.34 21.50 -6.16
C VAL A 339 -5.83 22.67 -5.33
N VAL A 340 -6.58 23.06 -4.33
CA VAL A 340 -6.30 24.22 -3.47
C VAL A 340 -6.42 23.84 -1.99
N ASP A 341 -5.73 24.57 -1.11
CA ASP A 341 -6.00 24.51 0.33
C ASP A 341 -7.11 25.50 0.75
N ASP A 342 -7.38 25.53 2.07
CA ASP A 342 -8.39 26.43 2.64
C ASP A 342 -8.04 27.92 2.52
N GLU A 343 -6.77 28.25 2.32
CA GLU A 343 -6.29 29.62 2.06
C GLU A 343 -6.41 29.99 0.57
N GLY A 344 -6.76 29.02 -0.29
CA GLY A 344 -6.88 29.17 -1.73
C GLY A 344 -5.55 29.07 -2.48
N VAL A 345 -4.49 28.59 -1.82
CA VAL A 345 -3.19 28.32 -2.46
C VAL A 345 -3.34 27.09 -3.36
N ARG A 346 -3.00 27.25 -4.63
CA ARG A 346 -3.10 26.17 -5.61
C ARG A 346 -1.85 25.30 -5.59
N TYR A 347 -2.04 23.97 -5.45
CA TYR A 347 -0.99 22.96 -5.48
C TYR A 347 -0.75 22.40 -6.86
N CYS A 348 -1.83 22.08 -7.59
CA CYS A 348 -1.73 21.59 -8.96
C CYS A 348 -2.99 21.88 -9.76
N GLN A 349 -2.88 21.64 -11.05
CA GLN A 349 -4.01 21.53 -11.97
C GLN A 349 -4.11 20.09 -12.45
N ILE A 350 -5.36 19.59 -12.57
CA ILE A 350 -5.64 18.23 -13.03
C ILE A 350 -6.43 18.29 -14.32
N GLN A 351 -6.06 17.43 -15.26
CA GLN A 351 -6.81 17.19 -16.49
C GLN A 351 -6.61 15.73 -16.92
N CYS A 352 -7.70 15.09 -17.37
CA CYS A 352 -7.67 13.73 -17.89
C CYS A 352 -8.03 13.74 -19.38
N TYR A 353 -7.34 12.89 -20.15
CA TYR A 353 -7.50 12.75 -21.58
C TYR A 353 -7.69 11.29 -21.97
N ASP A 354 -8.43 11.04 -23.05
CA ASP A 354 -8.50 9.74 -23.71
C ASP A 354 -7.30 9.52 -24.67
N SER A 355 -7.29 8.37 -25.36
CA SER A 355 -6.26 8.02 -26.35
C SER A 355 -6.20 8.96 -27.57
N GLU A 356 -7.28 9.67 -27.86
CA GLU A 356 -7.36 10.66 -28.96
C GLU A 356 -7.03 12.08 -28.49
N SER A 357 -6.63 12.23 -27.21
CA SER A 357 -6.35 13.52 -26.57
C SER A 357 -7.60 14.41 -26.36
N ASN A 358 -8.79 13.82 -26.36
CA ASN A 358 -9.98 14.53 -25.91
C ASN A 358 -10.01 14.59 -24.38
N SER A 359 -10.42 15.72 -23.84
CA SER A 359 -10.56 15.88 -22.39
C SER A 359 -11.81 15.13 -21.88
N ILE A 360 -11.61 14.33 -20.83
CA ILE A 360 -12.68 13.57 -20.16
C ILE A 360 -13.25 14.40 -19.01
N GLU A 361 -14.57 14.42 -18.88
CA GLU A 361 -15.26 15.07 -17.76
C GLU A 361 -15.07 14.25 -16.48
N SER A 362 -14.88 14.96 -15.37
CA SER A 362 -14.73 14.35 -14.04
C SER A 362 -16.04 14.28 -13.27
N VAL A 363 -16.13 13.28 -12.42
CA VAL A 363 -17.08 13.23 -11.30
C VAL A 363 -16.32 13.49 -10.00
N GLU A 364 -17.00 14.16 -9.06
CA GLU A 364 -16.42 14.49 -7.75
C GLU A 364 -17.33 13.95 -6.66
N VAL A 365 -16.72 13.34 -5.63
CA VAL A 365 -17.43 12.82 -4.46
C VAL A 365 -16.71 13.29 -3.20
N ARG A 366 -17.45 13.81 -2.22
CA ARG A 366 -16.94 14.19 -0.90
C ARG A 366 -17.97 13.83 0.17
N GLY A 367 -17.55 13.06 1.17
CA GLY A 367 -18.39 12.74 2.33
C GLY A 367 -19.70 12.03 1.99
N GLN A 368 -19.74 11.26 0.88
CA GLN A 368 -20.95 10.56 0.47
C GLN A 368 -21.25 9.38 1.40
N GLU A 369 -22.47 9.32 1.94
CA GLU A 369 -22.93 8.21 2.76
C GLU A 369 -23.80 7.21 1.98
N SER A 370 -24.63 7.69 1.07
CA SER A 370 -25.58 6.87 0.30
C SER A 370 -25.38 7.07 -1.21
N PRO A 371 -25.55 6.03 -2.05
CA PRO A 371 -25.92 4.63 -1.71
C PRO A 371 -24.82 3.81 -1.06
N ARG A 372 -23.58 4.31 -1.03
CA ARG A 372 -22.41 3.67 -0.42
C ARG A 372 -21.41 4.75 0.00
N LEU A 373 -20.60 4.47 1.02
CA LEU A 373 -19.57 5.40 1.47
C LEU A 373 -18.57 5.67 0.36
N HIS A 374 -18.25 6.97 0.13
CA HIS A 374 -17.21 7.40 -0.78
C HIS A 374 -16.73 8.81 -0.43
N GLY A 375 -15.44 9.08 -0.66
CA GLY A 375 -14.85 10.37 -0.33
C GLY A 375 -14.67 10.56 1.18
N TRP A 376 -14.11 9.54 1.86
CA TRP A 376 -13.78 9.55 3.28
C TRP A 376 -12.31 9.18 3.49
N TYR A 377 -11.76 9.64 4.59
CA TYR A 377 -10.38 9.42 5.02
C TYR A 377 -10.36 9.02 6.50
N SER A 378 -9.73 7.90 6.81
CA SER A 378 -9.57 7.45 8.19
C SER A 378 -8.40 8.18 8.83
N LYS A 379 -8.70 9.12 9.73
CA LYS A 379 -7.70 9.99 10.36
C LYS A 379 -6.70 9.24 11.25
N ASN A 380 -7.17 8.21 11.95
CA ASN A 380 -6.37 7.51 12.96
C ASN A 380 -6.81 6.05 13.21
N GLY A 381 -7.53 5.45 12.28
CA GLY A 381 -8.11 4.10 12.43
C GLY A 381 -9.36 4.02 13.29
N ARG A 382 -9.90 5.15 13.77
CA ARG A 382 -11.10 5.22 14.64
C ARG A 382 -12.07 6.33 14.27
N GLU A 383 -11.65 7.28 13.48
CA GLU A 383 -12.41 8.45 13.05
C GLU A 383 -12.25 8.60 11.55
N VAL A 384 -13.36 8.73 10.82
CA VAL A 384 -13.36 9.10 9.41
C VAL A 384 -13.75 10.56 9.26
N ILE A 385 -13.10 11.25 8.36
CA ILE A 385 -13.39 12.62 7.99
C ILE A 385 -13.58 12.71 6.48
N GLU A 386 -14.35 13.70 6.03
CA GLU A 386 -14.59 13.91 4.62
C GLU A 386 -13.30 14.21 3.86
N SER A 387 -13.14 13.57 2.71
CA SER A 387 -12.10 13.88 1.72
C SER A 387 -12.71 13.90 0.33
N THR A 388 -12.02 14.49 -0.64
CA THR A 388 -12.54 14.55 -2.00
C THR A 388 -11.92 13.46 -2.84
N ALA A 389 -12.75 12.69 -3.56
CA ALA A 389 -12.36 11.79 -4.62
C ALA A 389 -12.79 12.37 -5.98
N VAL A 390 -11.90 12.29 -6.96
CA VAL A 390 -12.15 12.67 -8.36
C VAL A 390 -12.03 11.42 -9.22
N GLY A 391 -13.04 11.15 -10.05
CA GLY A 391 -13.06 10.01 -10.95
C GLY A 391 -13.35 10.41 -12.41
N TYR A 392 -12.97 9.56 -13.34
CA TYR A 392 -13.17 9.76 -14.78
C TYR A 392 -13.85 8.54 -15.40
N PRO A 393 -15.20 8.44 -15.32
CA PRO A 393 -15.97 7.26 -15.73
C PRO A 393 -16.01 7.11 -17.25
N LEU A 394 -15.79 5.87 -17.73
CA LEU A 394 -16.02 5.45 -19.11
C LEU A 394 -16.62 4.03 -19.12
N VAL A 395 -17.41 3.72 -20.16
CA VAL A 395 -18.07 2.43 -20.36
C VAL A 395 -17.68 1.84 -21.71
N GLY A 396 -17.16 0.62 -21.71
CA GLY A 396 -16.77 -0.12 -22.92
C GLY A 396 -15.79 -1.25 -22.66
N ASN A 397 -15.10 -1.72 -23.70
CA ASN A 397 -14.21 -2.87 -23.62
C ASN A 397 -12.76 -2.49 -23.35
N SER A 398 -12.27 -1.44 -24.01
CA SER A 398 -10.88 -1.00 -23.89
C SER A 398 -10.80 0.52 -23.82
N TYR A 399 -10.02 1.01 -22.87
CA TYR A 399 -9.78 2.43 -22.69
C TYR A 399 -8.37 2.75 -22.26
N MET A 400 -7.95 3.98 -22.55
CA MET A 400 -6.75 4.60 -22.01
C MET A 400 -7.10 5.97 -21.45
N TRP A 401 -6.71 6.23 -20.21
CA TRP A 401 -6.75 7.54 -19.57
C TRP A 401 -5.33 8.06 -19.40
N VAL A 402 -5.14 9.34 -19.66
CA VAL A 402 -3.91 10.07 -19.35
C VAL A 402 -4.27 11.18 -18.37
N THR A 403 -4.14 10.92 -17.08
CA THR A 403 -4.41 11.91 -16.03
C THR A 403 -3.12 12.65 -15.69
N VAL A 404 -3.12 13.96 -15.89
CA VAL A 404 -1.96 14.83 -15.64
C VAL A 404 -2.23 15.75 -14.46
N PHE A 405 -1.36 15.69 -13.46
CA PHE A 405 -1.25 16.64 -12.35
C PHE A 405 -0.10 17.60 -12.68
N ASP A 406 -0.43 18.82 -13.10
CA ASP A 406 0.56 19.84 -13.45
C ASP A 406 0.87 20.71 -12.24
N PHE A 407 2.13 20.66 -11.77
CA PHE A 407 2.63 21.40 -10.60
C PHE A 407 3.23 22.75 -10.97
N ARG A 408 3.34 23.03 -12.27
CA ARG A 408 3.91 24.30 -12.74
C ARG A 408 2.87 25.40 -12.61
N MET A 409 3.10 26.31 -11.67
CA MET A 409 2.28 27.49 -11.50
C MET A 409 3.01 28.69 -12.10
N GLU A 410 2.31 29.45 -12.94
CA GLU A 410 2.79 30.81 -13.26
C GLU A 410 2.83 31.65 -11.99
N LYS A 411 3.66 32.71 -11.97
CA LYS A 411 3.66 33.72 -10.90
C LYS A 411 2.26 34.32 -10.66
N THR A 412 1.32 34.12 -11.61
CA THR A 412 -0.09 34.53 -11.56
C THR A 412 -1.03 33.42 -11.10
N GLY A 413 -0.52 32.23 -10.69
CA GLY A 413 -1.33 31.07 -10.30
C GLY A 413 -1.98 30.32 -11.47
N LYS A 414 -1.58 30.59 -12.73
CA LYS A 414 -2.08 29.87 -13.92
C LYS A 414 -1.09 28.76 -14.32
N PRO A 415 -1.54 27.54 -14.61
CA PRO A 415 -0.68 26.48 -15.11
C PRO A 415 -0.20 26.76 -16.53
N TYR A 416 1.02 26.33 -16.83
CA TYR A 416 1.65 26.55 -18.13
C TYR A 416 1.86 25.21 -18.87
N LEU A 417 0.96 24.93 -19.82
CA LEU A 417 1.16 23.85 -20.79
C LEU A 417 1.61 24.45 -22.13
N ARG A 418 2.84 24.18 -22.58
CA ARG A 418 3.25 24.45 -23.95
C ARG A 418 3.05 23.22 -24.83
N ARG A 419 2.30 23.37 -25.91
CA ARG A 419 2.35 22.41 -27.02
C ARG A 419 3.77 22.43 -27.62
N GLY A 420 4.44 21.29 -27.64
CA GLY A 420 5.66 21.14 -28.40
C GLY A 420 5.36 21.35 -29.89
N THR A 421 6.25 22.09 -30.58
CA THR A 421 6.18 22.32 -32.04
C THR A 421 6.51 21.03 -32.80
N GLY A 422 5.64 20.02 -32.73
CA GLY A 422 5.89 18.72 -33.36
C GLY A 422 4.80 17.68 -33.17
N GLY A 423 3.70 18.03 -32.51
CA GLY A 423 2.54 17.14 -32.40
C GLY A 423 2.75 15.84 -31.60
N LYS A 424 3.88 15.70 -30.89
CA LYS A 424 4.12 14.61 -29.93
C LYS A 424 4.22 15.21 -28.54
N TYR A 425 3.42 14.69 -27.62
CA TYR A 425 3.49 15.05 -26.21
C TYR A 425 4.79 14.49 -25.62
N LEU A 426 5.58 15.34 -25.01
CA LEU A 426 6.63 15.02 -24.05
C LEU A 426 6.25 15.63 -22.72
#